data_bc5ba0257cdf4c1f739efee6c8ad8497
#
_entry.id   bc5ba0257cdf4c1f739efee6c8ad8497
#
_cell.length_a   1.000
_cell.length_b   1.000
_cell.length_c   1.000
_cell.angle_alpha   90.00
_cell.angle_beta   90.00
_cell.angle_gamma   90.00
#
_symmetry.space_group_name_H-M   'P 1'
#
loop_
_entity.id
_entity.type
_entity.pdbx_description
1 polymer ?
#
loop_
_entity_poly.entity_id
_entity_poly.type
_entity_poly.pdbx_seq_one_letter_code
_entity_poly.pdbx_strand_id
1 'polypeptide(L)' 'MNVGQAVRERIAELCEEKHITINKLANISGITQSTLNNIMSGRNNSTTISTIQKICDGLEITVTDF' A
#
# COMPACT_ATOMS: atom_id res chain seq x y z
N MET A 1 -13.07 -11.00 7.04
CA MET A 1 -11.92 -10.23 6.53
C MET A 1 -11.21 -11.04 5.45
N ASN A 2 -10.87 -10.43 4.34
CA ASN A 2 -10.08 -11.08 3.29
C ASN A 2 -8.69 -10.41 3.20
N VAL A 3 -7.81 -11.01 2.41
CA VAL A 3 -6.43 -10.51 2.26
C VAL A 3 -6.40 -9.08 1.74
N GLY A 4 -7.27 -8.76 0.76
CA GLY A 4 -7.32 -7.42 0.20
C GLY A 4 -7.70 -6.37 1.23
N GLN A 5 -8.67 -6.69 2.09
CA GLN A 5 -9.10 -5.79 3.17
C GLN A 5 -7.96 -5.57 4.18
N ALA A 6 -7.26 -6.64 4.55
CA ALA A 6 -6.15 -6.56 5.49
C ALA A 6 -5.03 -5.67 4.94
N VAL A 7 -4.72 -5.80 3.65
CA VAL A 7 -3.71 -4.99 2.98
C VAL A 7 -4.11 -3.51 2.99
N ARG A 8 -5.38 -3.21 2.65
CA ARG A 8 -5.87 -1.83 2.63
C ARG A 8 -5.78 -1.19 4.02
N GLU A 9 -6.20 -1.91 5.03
CA GLU A 9 -6.16 -1.39 6.41
C GLU A 9 -4.72 -1.13 6.84
N ARG A 10 -3.80 -2.02 6.47
CA ARG A 10 -2.40 -1.84 6.81
C ARG A 10 -1.77 -0.66 6.09
N ILE A 11 -2.11 -0.45 4.81
CA ILE A 11 -1.63 0.70 4.05
C ILE A 11 -2.11 2.00 4.70
N ALA A 12 -3.39 2.08 5.04
CA ALA A 12 -3.95 3.27 5.69
C ALA A 12 -3.26 3.54 7.04
N GLU A 13 -3.03 2.49 7.81
CA GLU A 13 -2.34 2.58 9.10
C GLU A 13 -0.91 3.10 8.94
N LEU A 14 -0.18 2.58 7.95
CA LEU A 14 1.18 3.01 7.69
C LEU A 14 1.25 4.46 7.24
N CYS A 15 0.32 4.89 6.40
CA CYS A 15 0.25 6.29 5.96
C CYS A 15 0.01 7.22 7.14
N GLU A 16 -0.90 6.85 8.04
CA GLU A 16 -1.19 7.62 9.22
C GLU A 16 0.02 7.68 10.16
N GLU A 17 0.65 6.54 10.37
CA GLU A 17 1.83 6.41 11.22
C GLU A 17 3.00 7.25 10.71
N LYS A 18 3.18 7.29 9.39
CA LYS A 18 4.27 8.05 8.76
C LYS A 18 3.89 9.48 8.43
N HIS A 19 2.64 9.88 8.70
CA HIS A 19 2.14 11.23 8.39
C HIS A 19 2.25 11.58 6.91
N ILE A 20 1.91 10.63 6.03
CA ILE A 20 1.94 10.84 4.58
C ILE A 20 0.57 10.55 3.98
N THR A 21 0.34 11.10 2.80
CA THR A 21 -0.89 10.83 2.05
C THR A 21 -0.74 9.58 1.19
N ILE A 22 -1.87 9.06 0.70
CA ILE A 22 -1.88 7.95 -0.26
C ILE A 22 -1.12 8.34 -1.53
N ASN A 23 -1.30 9.60 -2.00
CA ASN A 23 -0.58 10.09 -3.16
C ASN A 23 0.93 10.07 -2.96
N LYS A 24 1.37 10.48 -1.79
CA LYS A 24 2.79 10.46 -1.44
C LYS A 24 3.31 9.03 -1.41
N LEU A 25 2.53 8.11 -0.84
CA LEU A 25 2.92 6.71 -0.79
C LEU A 25 3.11 6.14 -2.19
N ALA A 26 2.18 6.41 -3.12
CA ALA A 26 2.31 5.96 -4.50
C ALA A 26 3.59 6.47 -5.12
N ASN A 27 3.89 7.75 -4.92
CA ASN A 27 5.07 8.39 -5.47
C ASN A 27 6.37 7.75 -4.97
N ILE A 28 6.50 7.58 -3.65
CA ILE A 28 7.73 7.01 -3.08
C ILE A 28 7.86 5.51 -3.33
N SER A 29 6.75 4.84 -3.61
CA SER A 29 6.75 3.40 -3.87
C SER A 29 6.97 3.06 -5.35
N GLY A 30 6.96 4.07 -6.21
CA GLY A 30 7.17 3.86 -7.63
C GLY A 30 5.99 3.19 -8.34
N ILE A 31 4.78 3.30 -7.78
CA ILE A 31 3.56 2.81 -8.42
C ILE A 31 2.68 4.00 -8.81
N THR A 32 1.77 3.77 -9.76
CA THR A 32 0.89 4.85 -10.18
C THR A 32 -0.16 5.12 -9.10
N GLN A 33 -0.60 6.35 -9.04
CA GLN A 33 -1.68 6.77 -8.15
C GLN A 33 -2.96 5.98 -8.45
N SER A 34 -3.24 5.73 -9.73
CA SER A 34 -4.40 4.91 -10.14
C SER A 34 -4.34 3.51 -9.56
N THR A 35 -3.16 2.88 -9.60
CA THR A 35 -2.97 1.53 -9.07
C THR A 35 -3.27 1.50 -7.57
N LEU A 36 -2.71 2.45 -6.83
CA LEU A 36 -2.92 2.50 -5.39
C LEU A 36 -4.37 2.84 -5.04
N ASN A 37 -4.98 3.77 -5.79
CA ASN A 37 -6.39 4.11 -5.59
C ASN A 37 -7.30 2.91 -5.84
N ASN A 38 -7.01 2.09 -6.84
CA ASN A 38 -7.78 0.88 -7.12
C ASN A 38 -7.68 -0.12 -5.97
N ILE A 39 -6.50 -0.26 -5.38
CA ILE A 39 -6.30 -1.12 -4.22
C ILE A 39 -7.13 -0.59 -3.04
N MET A 40 -7.05 0.70 -2.78
CA MET A 40 -7.73 1.32 -1.63
C MET A 40 -9.25 1.33 -1.78
N SER A 41 -9.75 1.42 -3.02
CA SER A 41 -11.19 1.41 -3.28
C SER A 41 -11.82 0.02 -3.23
N GLY A 42 -11.00 -1.02 -3.20
CA GLY A 42 -11.50 -2.38 -3.18
C GLY A 42 -11.93 -2.92 -4.53
N ARG A 43 -11.66 -2.20 -5.61
CA ARG A 43 -12.01 -2.65 -6.97
C ARG A 43 -11.18 -3.84 -7.40
N ASN A 44 -9.97 -3.92 -6.89
CA ASN A 44 -9.05 -5.01 -7.18
C ASN A 44 -8.79 -5.74 -5.87
N ASN A 45 -9.30 -6.97 -5.78
CA ASN A 45 -9.19 -7.77 -4.56
C ASN A 45 -7.86 -8.50 -4.44
N SER A 46 -7.04 -8.48 -5.47
CA SER A 46 -5.74 -9.14 -5.42
C SER A 46 -4.62 -8.12 -5.55
N THR A 47 -3.88 -7.96 -4.46
CA THR A 47 -2.66 -7.14 -4.45
C THR A 47 -1.50 -8.11 -4.59
N THR A 48 -0.64 -7.89 -5.58
CA THR A 48 0.50 -8.77 -5.81
C THR A 48 1.58 -8.54 -4.77
N ILE A 49 2.38 -9.56 -4.54
CA ILE A 49 3.55 -9.46 -3.66
C ILE A 49 4.51 -8.38 -4.19
N SER A 50 4.61 -8.25 -5.51
CA SER A 50 5.43 -7.21 -6.15
C SER A 50 5.01 -5.81 -5.71
N THR A 51 3.70 -5.54 -5.66
CA THR A 51 3.18 -4.25 -5.21
C THR A 51 3.48 -4.01 -3.74
N ILE A 52 3.28 -5.03 -2.90
CA ILE A 52 3.60 -4.95 -1.47
C ILE A 52 5.08 -4.67 -1.28
N GLN A 53 5.94 -5.33 -2.05
CA GLN A 53 7.37 -5.12 -2.00
C GLN A 53 7.74 -3.68 -2.32
N LYS A 54 7.11 -3.10 -3.35
CA LYS A 54 7.37 -1.71 -3.74
C LYS A 54 6.94 -0.74 -2.62
N ILE A 55 5.82 -1.01 -1.98
CA ILE A 55 5.35 -0.19 -0.86
C ILE A 55 6.33 -0.28 0.30
N CYS A 56 6.78 -1.48 0.62
CA CYS A 56 7.75 -1.68 1.70
C CYS A 56 9.07 -0.95 1.39
N ASP A 57 9.55 -1.05 0.16
CA ASP A 57 10.77 -0.36 -0.26
C ASP A 57 10.62 1.15 -0.14
N GLY A 58 9.47 1.67 -0.54
CA GLY A 58 9.19 3.10 -0.44
C GLY A 58 9.15 3.61 0.99
N LEU A 59 8.67 2.78 1.90
CA LEU A 59 8.58 3.11 3.33
C LEU A 59 9.82 2.69 4.13
N GLU A 60 10.76 2.05 3.48
CA GLU A 60 11.99 1.54 4.11
C GLU A 60 11.69 0.55 5.24
N ILE A 61 10.70 -0.32 5.02
CA ILE A 61 10.36 -1.39 5.95
C ILE A 61 10.48 -2.74 5.23
N THR A 62 10.53 -3.81 5.99
CA THR A 62 10.56 -5.17 5.40
C THR A 62 9.13 -5.67 5.21
N VAL A 63 8.97 -6.69 4.37
CA VAL A 63 7.66 -7.34 4.17
C VAL A 63 7.16 -7.92 5.50
N THR A 64 8.06 -8.38 6.34
CA THR A 64 7.71 -8.88 7.67
C THR A 64 7.12 -7.79 8.56
N ASP A 65 7.62 -6.56 8.43
CA ASP A 65 7.12 -5.41 9.19
C ASP A 65 5.82 -4.86 8.63
N PHE A 66 5.53 -5.18 7.37
CA PHE A 66 4.27 -4.77 6.76
C PHE A 66 3.09 -5.49 7.42
#